data_744d265ebea66d156e7a6cda58c70900
#
_entry.id   744d265ebea66d156e7a6cda58c70900
#
_cell.length_a   1.000
_cell.length_b   1.000
_cell.length_c   1.000
_cell.angle_alpha   90.00
_cell.angle_beta   90.00
_cell.angle_gamma   90.00
#
_symmetry.space_group_name_H-M   'P 1'
#
loop_
_entity.id
_entity.type
_entity.pdbx_description
1 polymer ?
#
loop_
_entity_poly.entity_id
_entity_poly.type
_entity_poly.pdbx_seq_one_letter_code
_entity_poly.pdbx_strand_id
1 'polypeptide(L)'
;MKKLLFWMVLIVGIVALIGSCAKKDDTTAATAAADNTTSTTKYMSTTTTASGSITMGDDTLSGVYASECLTSASTIAIFVNANVWPSEVKAYGNVFVVTGSDNISIELYTFTDTSCSTSSMSYKTVSDNVTVGSASGSNYPVTYNNQTQAITVHTTAAETTTETLYSNVLDWTVGTPRELSMSGQFKYGLWTLSGTTWYEASSSSATPTSAGTVHHVKQ
;
A
#
# COMPACT_ATOMS: atom_id res chain seq x y z
N MET A 1 2.36 -9.60 24.57
CA MET A 1 1.81 -10.31 23.41
C MET A 1 0.45 -9.76 22.94
N LYS A 2 -0.59 -9.62 23.81
CA LYS A 2 -1.92 -9.13 23.38
C LYS A 2 -1.93 -7.69 22.78
N LYS A 3 -1.10 -6.79 23.28
CA LYS A 3 -1.00 -5.39 22.76
C LYS A 3 -0.34 -5.33 21.37
N LEU A 4 0.65 -6.17 21.11
CA LEU A 4 1.35 -6.21 19.83
C LEU A 4 0.42 -6.74 18.71
N LEU A 5 -0.38 -7.76 19.01
CA LEU A 5 -1.39 -8.29 18.08
C LEU A 5 -2.47 -7.25 17.77
N PHE A 6 -2.90 -6.48 18.75
CA PHE A 6 -3.90 -5.42 18.58
C PHE A 6 -3.38 -4.31 17.65
N TRP A 7 -2.12 -3.88 17.83
CA TRP A 7 -1.50 -2.86 17.00
C TRP A 7 -1.19 -3.34 15.58
N MET A 8 -0.75 -4.60 15.41
CA MET A 8 -0.55 -5.17 14.06
C MET A 8 -1.87 -5.26 13.28
N VAL A 9 -2.97 -5.61 13.92
CA VAL A 9 -4.30 -5.61 13.31
C VAL A 9 -4.74 -4.18 12.95
N LEU A 10 -4.40 -3.18 13.78
CA LEU A 10 -4.73 -1.79 13.53
C LEU A 10 -4.00 -1.24 12.29
N ILE A 11 -2.69 -1.50 12.15
CA ILE A 11 -1.89 -1.01 11.01
C ILE A 11 -2.44 -1.52 9.68
N VAL A 12 -2.84 -2.78 9.64
CA VAL A 12 -3.35 -3.42 8.41
C VAL A 12 -4.83 -3.13 8.20
N GLY A 13 -5.60 -2.92 9.27
CA GLY A 13 -7.02 -2.53 9.19
C GLY A 13 -7.24 -1.10 8.69
N ILE A 14 -6.30 -0.18 8.98
CA ILE A 14 -6.42 1.23 8.60
C ILE A 14 -6.20 1.44 7.09
N VAL A 15 -5.38 0.63 6.43
CA VAL A 15 -5.23 0.68 4.97
C VAL A 15 -6.55 0.41 4.25
N ALA A 16 -7.44 -0.40 4.85
CA ALA A 16 -8.77 -0.69 4.32
C ALA A 16 -9.80 0.44 4.53
N LEU A 17 -9.60 1.32 5.51
CA LEU A 17 -10.56 2.40 5.83
C LEU A 17 -10.44 3.63 4.92
N ILE A 18 -9.34 3.77 4.19
CA ILE A 18 -9.08 4.94 3.32
C ILE A 18 -9.98 4.96 2.09
N GLY A 19 -10.58 3.84 1.72
CA GLY A 19 -11.46 3.72 0.55
C GLY A 19 -12.88 4.28 0.70
N SER A 20 -13.34 4.68 1.90
CA SER A 20 -14.78 4.91 2.12
C SER A 20 -15.24 6.36 2.28
N CYS A 21 -14.38 7.37 2.17
CA CYS A 21 -14.75 8.77 2.35
C CYS A 21 -14.34 9.67 1.17
N ALA A 22 -14.89 9.43 -0.01
CA ALA A 22 -14.95 10.45 -1.07
C ALA A 22 -16.40 10.71 -1.45
N LYS A 23 -17.00 11.73 -0.87
CA LYS A 23 -18.31 12.25 -1.25
C LYS A 23 -18.17 12.99 -2.58
N LYS A 24 -18.93 12.54 -3.56
CA LYS A 24 -19.06 13.14 -4.88
C LYS A 24 -19.77 14.49 -4.71
N ASP A 25 -19.10 15.59 -5.03
CA ASP A 25 -19.78 16.87 -5.34
C ASP A 25 -19.67 17.16 -6.83
N ASP A 26 -20.83 17.38 -7.39
CA ASP A 26 -21.13 17.57 -8.80
C ASP A 26 -20.97 19.05 -9.18
N THR A 27 -20.61 19.27 -10.45
CA THR A 27 -20.75 20.49 -11.26
C THR A 27 -19.88 21.72 -10.95
N THR A 28 -18.99 22.07 -11.88
CA THR A 28 -19.23 23.13 -12.91
C THR A 28 -18.05 23.16 -13.90
N ALA A 29 -18.36 23.06 -15.18
CA ALA A 29 -17.41 23.24 -16.26
C ALA A 29 -16.91 24.69 -16.29
N ALA A 30 -15.64 24.89 -15.97
CA ALA A 30 -14.88 26.09 -16.29
C ALA A 30 -13.87 25.76 -17.37
N THR A 31 -14.04 26.31 -18.54
CA THR A 31 -13.07 26.28 -19.64
C THR A 31 -11.78 26.96 -19.17
N ALA A 32 -10.79 26.18 -18.80
CA ALA A 32 -9.45 26.67 -18.50
C ALA A 32 -8.55 26.45 -19.71
N ALA A 33 -7.86 27.49 -20.09
CA ALA A 33 -6.85 27.52 -21.15
C ALA A 33 -5.81 26.42 -20.92
N ALA A 34 -5.41 25.77 -22.01
CA ALA A 34 -4.36 24.77 -22.00
C ALA A 34 -3.03 25.43 -21.57
N ASP A 35 -2.69 25.23 -20.29
CA ASP A 35 -1.33 25.41 -19.83
C ASP A 35 -0.58 24.11 -20.13
N ASN A 36 0.32 24.19 -21.11
CA ASN A 36 1.11 23.06 -21.60
C ASN A 36 2.30 22.82 -20.66
N THR A 37 2.03 22.67 -19.36
CA THR A 37 2.98 22.11 -18.41
C THR A 37 2.83 20.59 -18.45
N THR A 38 3.78 19.91 -19.06
CA THR A 38 3.94 18.47 -18.99
C THR A 38 4.15 18.09 -17.52
N SER A 39 3.05 17.87 -16.79
CA SER A 39 3.10 17.27 -15.44
C SER A 39 3.58 15.84 -15.62
N THR A 40 4.87 15.61 -15.42
CA THR A 40 5.42 14.26 -15.34
C THR A 40 4.95 13.66 -14.02
N THR A 41 3.81 12.99 -14.05
CA THR A 41 3.32 12.20 -12.91
C THR A 41 4.40 11.22 -12.50
N LYS A 42 4.87 11.35 -11.27
CA LYS A 42 5.91 10.45 -10.73
C LYS A 42 5.25 9.26 -10.07
N TYR A 43 5.37 8.11 -10.70
CA TYR A 43 4.99 6.84 -10.09
C TYR A 43 6.09 6.33 -9.14
N MET A 44 5.67 5.57 -8.13
CA MET A 44 6.61 4.89 -7.24
C MET A 44 7.42 3.85 -8.01
N SER A 45 8.63 3.57 -7.56
CA SER A 45 9.52 2.57 -8.13
C SER A 45 9.90 1.52 -7.08
N THR A 46 10.30 0.33 -7.55
CA THR A 46 10.74 -0.78 -6.72
C THR A 46 12.00 -1.41 -7.28
N THR A 47 12.77 -2.06 -6.40
CA THR A 47 13.86 -2.98 -6.77
C THR A 47 13.40 -4.43 -6.81
N THR A 48 12.15 -4.73 -6.44
CA THR A 48 11.60 -6.08 -6.48
C THR A 48 11.35 -6.50 -7.92
N THR A 49 11.93 -7.64 -8.31
CA THR A 49 11.76 -8.18 -9.66
C THR A 49 10.40 -8.85 -9.78
N ALA A 50 9.63 -8.43 -10.78
CA ALA A 50 8.39 -9.10 -11.13
C ALA A 50 8.65 -10.43 -11.84
N SER A 51 7.84 -11.45 -11.54
CA SER A 51 7.87 -12.75 -12.20
C SER A 51 6.52 -13.44 -12.09
N GLY A 52 6.18 -14.26 -13.11
CA GLY A 52 4.90 -14.98 -13.12
C GLY A 52 3.68 -14.08 -13.36
N SER A 53 2.51 -14.64 -13.06
CA SER A 53 1.22 -13.96 -13.24
C SER A 53 0.13 -14.62 -12.41
N ILE A 54 -0.88 -13.85 -12.00
CA ILE A 54 -2.05 -14.29 -11.27
C ILE A 54 -3.26 -14.19 -12.21
N THR A 55 -3.97 -15.28 -12.42
CA THR A 55 -5.18 -15.30 -13.24
C THR A 55 -6.38 -14.77 -12.45
N MET A 56 -7.13 -13.86 -13.07
CA MET A 56 -8.32 -13.21 -12.50
C MET A 56 -9.48 -13.33 -13.51
N GLY A 57 -10.16 -14.49 -13.53
CA GLY A 57 -11.15 -14.77 -14.58
C GLY A 57 -10.49 -14.80 -15.96
N ASP A 58 -10.94 -13.91 -16.86
CA ASP A 58 -10.36 -13.72 -18.20
C ASP A 58 -9.16 -12.74 -18.20
N ASP A 59 -8.91 -12.07 -17.08
CA ASP A 59 -7.83 -11.14 -16.90
C ASP A 59 -6.57 -11.79 -16.32
N THR A 60 -5.42 -11.14 -16.51
CA THR A 60 -4.14 -11.59 -15.94
C THR A 60 -3.41 -10.42 -15.32
N LEU A 61 -3.17 -10.53 -14.01
CA LEU A 61 -2.34 -9.60 -13.26
C LEU A 61 -0.88 -10.04 -13.35
N SER A 62 0.01 -9.18 -13.87
CA SER A 62 1.44 -9.48 -14.02
C SER A 62 2.28 -8.22 -14.05
N GLY A 63 3.51 -8.29 -13.54
CA GLY A 63 4.43 -7.15 -13.54
C GLY A 63 4.34 -6.29 -12.29
N VAL A 64 4.62 -5.01 -12.45
CA VAL A 64 4.67 -3.99 -11.39
C VAL A 64 3.51 -3.02 -11.58
N TYR A 65 2.82 -2.70 -10.50
CA TYR A 65 1.76 -1.69 -10.46
C TYR A 65 2.11 -0.67 -9.39
N ALA A 66 2.14 0.61 -9.74
CA ALA A 66 2.56 1.67 -8.84
C ALA A 66 1.53 2.79 -8.74
N SER A 67 1.34 3.30 -7.53
CA SER A 67 0.60 4.55 -7.33
C SER A 67 1.46 5.75 -7.69
N GLU A 68 0.81 6.87 -7.90
CA GLU A 68 1.45 8.17 -7.88
C GLU A 68 1.93 8.54 -6.48
N CYS A 69 2.66 9.63 -6.39
CA CYS A 69 3.01 10.29 -5.15
C CYS A 69 1.74 10.90 -4.52
N LEU A 70 1.31 10.40 -3.39
CA LEU A 70 0.07 10.74 -2.70
C LEU A 70 0.35 11.69 -1.53
N THR A 71 -0.40 12.79 -1.45
CA THR A 71 -0.20 13.84 -0.42
C THR A 71 -1.46 14.07 0.44
N SER A 72 -2.33 13.05 0.55
CA SER A 72 -3.56 13.14 1.34
C SER A 72 -3.27 13.46 2.81
N ALA A 73 -3.51 14.70 3.22
CA ALA A 73 -3.27 15.13 4.59
C ALA A 73 -4.10 14.35 5.62
N SER A 74 -5.35 13.97 5.29
CA SER A 74 -6.19 13.17 6.16
C SER A 74 -5.65 11.76 6.37
N THR A 75 -5.18 11.11 5.31
CA THR A 75 -4.55 9.79 5.38
C THR A 75 -3.27 9.85 6.21
N ILE A 76 -2.40 10.82 5.94
CA ILE A 76 -1.14 11.00 6.67
C ILE A 76 -1.44 11.23 8.16
N ALA A 77 -2.39 12.10 8.49
CA ALA A 77 -2.76 12.38 9.87
C ALA A 77 -3.25 11.13 10.64
N ILE A 78 -3.97 10.22 9.99
CA ILE A 78 -4.42 8.96 10.62
C ILE A 78 -3.21 8.15 11.09
N PHE A 79 -2.22 7.95 10.20
CA PHE A 79 -1.05 7.13 10.53
C PHE A 79 -0.08 7.82 11.49
N VAL A 80 0.08 9.13 11.39
CA VAL A 80 0.91 9.93 12.32
C VAL A 80 0.28 9.95 13.72
N ASN A 81 -1.02 10.19 13.84
CA ASN A 81 -1.72 10.19 15.12
C ASN A 81 -1.75 8.81 15.79
N ALA A 82 -1.68 7.75 15.00
CA ALA A 82 -1.54 6.37 15.49
C ALA A 82 -0.09 5.99 15.83
N ASN A 83 0.88 6.89 15.70
CA ASN A 83 2.32 6.65 15.83
C ASN A 83 2.86 5.51 14.95
N VAL A 84 2.23 5.32 13.78
CA VAL A 84 2.70 4.35 12.76
C VAL A 84 3.71 5.01 11.83
N TRP A 85 3.47 6.27 11.47
CA TRP A 85 4.40 7.09 10.70
C TRP A 85 4.95 8.24 11.55
N PRO A 86 6.21 8.62 11.34
CA PRO A 86 6.76 9.80 12.00
C PRO A 86 6.07 11.07 11.51
N SER A 87 6.05 12.10 12.37
CA SER A 87 5.38 13.38 12.10
C SER A 87 5.95 14.17 10.91
N GLU A 88 7.14 13.80 10.45
CA GLU A 88 7.80 14.40 9.28
C GLU A 88 7.21 13.96 7.93
N VAL A 89 6.37 12.90 7.90
CA VAL A 89 5.80 12.36 6.66
C VAL A 89 4.86 13.38 6.02
N LYS A 90 5.08 13.66 4.73
CA LYS A 90 4.29 14.59 3.90
C LYS A 90 3.69 13.94 2.66
N ALA A 91 4.22 12.78 2.27
CA ALA A 91 3.71 12.03 1.13
C ALA A 91 3.94 10.53 1.33
N TYR A 92 3.23 9.74 0.55
CA TYR A 92 3.37 8.28 0.53
C TYR A 92 3.04 7.73 -0.86
N GLY A 93 3.34 6.45 -1.08
CA GLY A 93 2.94 5.74 -2.29
C GLY A 93 3.14 4.24 -2.14
N ASN A 94 2.44 3.49 -3.00
CA ASN A 94 2.41 2.04 -2.95
C ASN A 94 2.93 1.44 -4.26
N VAL A 95 3.55 0.27 -4.15
CA VAL A 95 3.89 -0.58 -5.28
C VAL A 95 3.42 -2.01 -4.99
N PHE A 96 2.80 -2.62 -5.98
CA PHE A 96 2.45 -4.04 -5.98
C PHE A 96 3.24 -4.74 -7.06
N VAL A 97 3.88 -5.83 -6.71
CA VAL A 97 4.70 -6.62 -7.64
C VAL A 97 4.20 -8.04 -7.63
N VAL A 98 3.83 -8.55 -8.80
CA VAL A 98 3.53 -9.98 -8.95
C VAL A 98 4.86 -10.73 -9.00
N THR A 99 5.08 -11.65 -8.07
CA THR A 99 6.34 -12.37 -7.91
C THR A 99 6.20 -13.88 -8.11
N GLY A 100 5.03 -14.35 -8.51
CA GLY A 100 4.73 -15.76 -8.77
C GLY A 100 3.34 -15.96 -9.36
N SER A 101 2.88 -17.19 -9.42
CA SER A 101 1.52 -17.53 -9.83
C SER A 101 0.49 -17.29 -8.71
N ASP A 102 0.93 -17.20 -7.48
CA ASP A 102 0.16 -16.98 -6.27
C ASP A 102 0.89 -16.11 -5.23
N ASN A 103 1.91 -15.37 -5.67
CA ASN A 103 2.77 -14.56 -4.81
C ASN A 103 2.76 -13.10 -5.24
N ILE A 104 2.69 -12.20 -4.25
CA ILE A 104 2.82 -10.75 -4.45
C ILE A 104 3.77 -10.14 -3.41
N SER A 105 4.42 -9.05 -3.79
CA SER A 105 5.06 -8.11 -2.87
C SER A 105 4.24 -6.82 -2.83
N ILE A 106 3.91 -6.38 -1.63
CA ILE A 106 3.20 -5.13 -1.37
C ILE A 106 4.17 -4.19 -0.69
N GLU A 107 4.47 -3.07 -1.32
CA GLU A 107 5.43 -2.11 -0.83
C GLU A 107 4.76 -0.76 -0.57
N LEU A 108 5.04 -0.16 0.58
CA LEU A 108 4.59 1.17 0.97
C LEU A 108 5.82 2.02 1.27
N TYR A 109 5.85 3.20 0.68
CA TYR A 109 6.91 4.19 0.86
C TYR A 109 6.34 5.45 1.46
N THR A 110 7.04 6.06 2.42
CA THR A 110 6.70 7.37 2.97
C THR A 110 7.84 8.35 2.78
N PHE A 111 7.52 9.63 2.64
CA PHE A 111 8.48 10.67 2.27
C PHE A 111 8.34 11.90 3.16
N THR A 112 9.47 12.60 3.38
CA THR A 112 9.52 13.85 4.15
C THR A 112 9.16 15.09 3.32
N ASP A 113 9.00 14.92 2.01
CA ASP A 113 8.61 15.97 1.07
C ASP A 113 7.41 15.55 0.21
N THR A 114 6.72 16.51 -0.39
CA THR A 114 5.54 16.29 -1.21
C THR A 114 5.84 15.87 -2.65
N SER A 115 7.11 15.82 -3.04
CA SER A 115 7.58 15.35 -4.36
C SER A 115 8.02 13.89 -4.34
N CYS A 116 7.87 13.18 -3.20
CA CYS A 116 8.31 11.80 -3.01
C CYS A 116 9.78 11.59 -3.39
N SER A 117 10.65 12.50 -2.96
CA SER A 117 12.08 12.47 -3.29
C SER A 117 12.95 12.00 -2.15
N THR A 118 12.57 12.34 -0.91
CA THR A 118 13.34 12.03 0.30
C THR A 118 12.58 11.03 1.15
N SER A 119 13.04 9.79 1.16
CA SER A 119 12.39 8.69 1.91
C SER A 119 12.46 8.92 3.41
N SER A 120 11.34 8.67 4.12
CA SER A 120 11.28 8.60 5.57
C SER A 120 11.33 7.15 6.05
N MET A 121 10.45 6.30 5.55
CA MET A 121 10.47 4.86 5.82
C MET A 121 9.81 4.08 4.68
N SER A 122 10.12 2.79 4.62
CA SER A 122 9.50 1.88 3.67
C SER A 122 9.14 0.55 4.32
N TYR A 123 8.06 -0.04 3.83
CA TYR A 123 7.58 -1.36 4.19
C TYR A 123 7.53 -2.23 2.94
N LYS A 124 8.01 -3.46 3.05
CA LYS A 124 7.88 -4.47 2.00
C LYS A 124 7.27 -5.72 2.62
N THR A 125 6.04 -6.02 2.27
CA THR A 125 5.32 -7.22 2.70
C THR A 125 5.35 -8.25 1.59
N VAL A 126 5.84 -9.44 1.88
CA VAL A 126 5.76 -10.60 0.99
C VAL A 126 4.54 -11.41 1.38
N SER A 127 3.70 -11.72 0.39
CA SER A 127 2.48 -12.49 0.58
C SER A 127 2.43 -13.64 -0.42
N ASP A 128 1.86 -14.75 0.03
CA ASP A 128 1.69 -15.97 -0.76
C ASP A 128 0.25 -16.51 -0.68
N ASN A 129 0.03 -17.65 -1.34
CA ASN A 129 -1.27 -18.32 -1.39
C ASN A 129 -2.41 -17.38 -1.85
N VAL A 130 -2.09 -16.53 -2.83
CA VAL A 130 -3.10 -15.66 -3.43
C VAL A 130 -4.13 -16.53 -4.14
N THR A 131 -5.36 -16.47 -3.66
CA THR A 131 -6.50 -17.18 -4.25
C THR A 131 -7.51 -16.15 -4.72
N VAL A 132 -7.89 -16.25 -6.00
CA VAL A 132 -8.86 -15.36 -6.64
C VAL A 132 -10.19 -16.08 -6.73
N GLY A 133 -11.25 -15.52 -6.15
CA GLY A 133 -12.61 -16.03 -6.22
C GLY A 133 -13.34 -15.58 -7.47
N SER A 134 -14.61 -16.03 -7.60
CA SER A 134 -15.44 -15.67 -8.74
C SER A 134 -15.71 -14.17 -8.79
N ALA A 135 -15.66 -13.62 -9.98
CA ALA A 135 -15.93 -12.20 -10.21
C ALA A 135 -17.37 -11.80 -9.84
N SER A 136 -17.51 -10.58 -9.35
CA SER A 136 -18.79 -9.87 -9.24
C SER A 136 -18.65 -8.55 -9.99
N GLY A 137 -19.14 -8.54 -11.23
CA GLY A 137 -18.83 -7.47 -12.19
C GLY A 137 -17.33 -7.48 -12.52
N SER A 138 -16.67 -6.33 -12.36
CA SER A 138 -15.20 -6.18 -12.54
C SER A 138 -14.40 -6.45 -11.26
N ASN A 139 -15.04 -6.83 -10.15
CA ASN A 139 -14.39 -7.01 -8.87
C ASN A 139 -14.13 -8.49 -8.60
N TYR A 140 -12.93 -8.81 -8.15
CA TYR A 140 -12.48 -10.14 -7.78
C TYR A 140 -12.20 -10.20 -6.28
N PRO A 141 -12.98 -10.97 -5.49
CA PRO A 141 -12.62 -11.25 -4.12
C PRO A 141 -11.34 -12.09 -4.11
N VAL A 142 -10.39 -11.72 -3.26
CA VAL A 142 -9.12 -12.43 -3.14
C VAL A 142 -8.81 -12.73 -1.70
N THR A 143 -8.02 -13.77 -1.48
CA THR A 143 -7.42 -14.06 -0.17
C THR A 143 -5.93 -14.32 -0.33
N TYR A 144 -5.15 -13.97 0.67
CA TYR A 144 -3.71 -14.21 0.69
C TYR A 144 -3.16 -14.20 2.13
N ASN A 145 -1.95 -14.73 2.30
CA ASN A 145 -1.26 -14.76 3.59
C ASN A 145 -0.03 -13.85 3.56
N ASN A 146 0.08 -12.94 4.50
CA ASN A 146 1.32 -12.21 4.71
C ASN A 146 2.33 -13.13 5.40
N GLN A 147 3.52 -13.26 4.84
CA GLN A 147 4.60 -14.11 5.35
C GLN A 147 5.63 -13.31 6.12
N THR A 148 6.17 -12.29 5.49
CA THR A 148 7.16 -11.41 6.09
C THR A 148 6.88 -9.96 5.78
N GLN A 149 7.37 -9.07 6.64
CA GLN A 149 7.39 -7.64 6.39
C GLN A 149 8.78 -7.10 6.72
N ALA A 150 9.47 -6.61 5.72
CA ALA A 150 10.70 -5.85 5.93
C ALA A 150 10.35 -4.37 6.10
N ILE A 151 10.88 -3.76 7.15
CA ILE A 151 10.75 -2.32 7.41
C ILE A 151 12.15 -1.71 7.31
N THR A 152 12.27 -0.62 6.56
CA THR A 152 13.50 0.18 6.51
C THR A 152 13.18 1.59 6.95
N VAL A 153 13.85 2.07 7.98
CA VAL A 153 13.81 3.46 8.43
C VAL A 153 14.91 4.24 7.72
N HIS A 154 14.59 5.40 7.16
CA HIS A 154 15.53 6.20 6.38
C HIS A 154 15.94 7.49 7.11
N THR A 155 15.29 7.79 8.24
CA THR A 155 15.55 8.95 9.08
C THR A 155 15.57 8.57 10.55
N THR A 156 16.22 9.38 11.40
CA THR A 156 16.20 9.20 12.86
C THR A 156 14.79 9.36 13.45
N ALA A 157 13.95 10.20 12.86
CA ALA A 157 12.57 10.33 13.31
C ALA A 157 11.75 9.06 13.04
N ALA A 158 11.97 8.41 11.87
CA ALA A 158 11.38 7.14 11.54
C ALA A 158 11.91 6.00 12.45
N GLU A 159 13.20 5.99 12.74
CA GLU A 159 13.82 5.06 13.70
C GLU A 159 13.13 5.16 15.07
N THR A 160 13.09 6.36 15.67
CA THR A 160 12.45 6.59 16.98
C THR A 160 10.98 6.18 17.01
N THR A 161 10.22 6.51 15.94
CA THR A 161 8.81 6.14 15.82
C THR A 161 8.64 4.62 15.77
N THR A 162 9.49 3.95 14.99
CA THR A 162 9.43 2.50 14.80
C THR A 162 9.83 1.75 16.07
N GLU A 163 10.84 2.21 16.81
CA GLU A 163 11.24 1.67 18.11
C GLU A 163 10.15 1.82 19.16
N THR A 164 9.43 2.94 19.14
CA THR A 164 8.28 3.16 20.01
C THR A 164 7.13 2.20 19.67
N LEU A 165 6.84 1.99 18.39
CA LEU A 165 5.79 1.10 17.91
C LEU A 165 6.11 -0.37 18.21
N TYR A 166 7.35 -0.77 17.95
CA TYR A 166 7.84 -2.14 18.12
C TYR A 166 8.77 -2.26 19.34
N SER A 167 8.34 -1.77 20.49
CA SER A 167 9.15 -1.64 21.71
C SER A 167 9.83 -2.91 22.23
N ASN A 168 9.43 -4.09 21.71
CA ASN A 168 10.08 -5.38 22.01
C ASN A 168 11.08 -5.80 20.93
N VAL A 169 11.26 -5.00 19.90
CA VAL A 169 12.18 -5.25 18.78
C VAL A 169 13.12 -4.06 18.75
N LEU A 170 14.19 -4.14 19.53
CA LEU A 170 15.15 -3.06 19.70
C LEU A 170 16.17 -3.01 18.55
N ASP A 171 16.84 -1.87 18.42
CA ASP A 171 17.97 -1.62 17.52
C ASP A 171 17.60 -1.52 16.02
N TRP A 172 16.66 -0.66 15.70
CA TRP A 172 16.50 -0.19 14.34
C TRP A 172 17.70 0.69 13.96
N THR A 173 18.17 0.52 12.73
CA THR A 173 19.31 1.30 12.22
C THR A 173 18.91 1.94 10.90
N VAL A 174 19.11 3.25 10.78
CA VAL A 174 18.83 4.00 9.56
C VAL A 174 19.50 3.34 8.35
N GLY A 175 18.72 3.11 7.29
CA GLY A 175 19.16 2.50 6.04
C GLY A 175 19.25 0.97 6.05
N THR A 176 19.03 0.32 7.20
CA THR A 176 19.12 -1.15 7.31
C THR A 176 17.72 -1.76 7.38
N PRO A 177 17.32 -2.63 6.41
CA PRO A 177 16.04 -3.31 6.47
C PRO A 177 16.02 -4.32 7.63
N ARG A 178 14.90 -4.38 8.33
CA ARG A 178 14.64 -5.39 9.36
C ARG A 178 13.39 -6.18 9.01
N GLU A 179 13.53 -7.49 8.92
CA GLU A 179 12.42 -8.38 8.60
C GLU A 179 11.69 -8.85 9.86
N LEU A 180 10.37 -8.79 9.80
CA LEU A 180 9.44 -9.29 10.81
C LEU A 180 8.64 -10.44 10.21
N SER A 181 8.44 -11.51 10.98
CA SER A 181 7.55 -12.59 10.60
C SER A 181 6.09 -12.13 10.74
N MET A 182 5.31 -12.28 9.67
CA MET A 182 3.88 -12.02 9.60
C MET A 182 3.07 -13.31 9.47
N SER A 183 3.73 -14.46 9.61
CA SER A 183 3.16 -15.80 9.40
C SER A 183 1.81 -15.97 10.13
N GLY A 184 0.80 -16.39 9.38
CA GLY A 184 -0.57 -16.55 9.87
C GLY A 184 -1.47 -15.33 9.76
N GLN A 185 -0.99 -14.22 9.18
CA GLN A 185 -1.85 -13.07 8.89
C GLN A 185 -2.59 -13.26 7.56
N PHE A 186 -3.76 -13.83 7.66
CA PHE A 186 -4.67 -13.99 6.53
C PHE A 186 -5.35 -12.66 6.17
N LYS A 187 -5.45 -12.38 4.88
CA LYS A 187 -6.05 -11.17 4.33
C LYS A 187 -7.16 -11.49 3.34
N TYR A 188 -8.16 -10.64 3.36
CA TYR A 188 -9.23 -10.58 2.38
C TYR A 188 -9.05 -9.34 1.53
N GLY A 189 -9.08 -9.48 0.23
CA GLY A 189 -8.96 -8.37 -0.71
C GLY A 189 -10.15 -8.29 -1.65
N LEU A 190 -10.32 -7.14 -2.27
CA LEU A 190 -11.18 -6.93 -3.41
C LEU A 190 -10.35 -6.23 -4.47
N TRP A 191 -10.06 -6.92 -5.56
CA TRP A 191 -9.22 -6.42 -6.65
C TRP A 191 -10.06 -6.10 -7.88
N THR A 192 -9.74 -5.02 -8.53
CA THR A 192 -10.34 -4.64 -9.81
C THR A 192 -9.21 -4.31 -10.78
N LEU A 193 -9.20 -4.96 -11.94
CA LEU A 193 -8.30 -4.64 -13.04
C LEU A 193 -9.09 -3.97 -14.16
N SER A 194 -8.62 -2.82 -14.63
CA SER A 194 -9.20 -2.09 -15.76
C SER A 194 -8.08 -1.66 -16.71
N GLY A 195 -7.85 -2.44 -17.75
CA GLY A 195 -6.72 -2.26 -18.65
C GLY A 195 -5.38 -2.39 -17.90
N THR A 196 -4.62 -1.30 -17.85
CA THR A 196 -3.34 -1.24 -17.13
C THR A 196 -3.47 -0.73 -15.69
N THR A 197 -4.69 -0.49 -15.21
CA THR A 197 -4.92 0.09 -13.89
C THR A 197 -5.50 -0.95 -12.95
N TRP A 198 -4.89 -1.09 -11.78
CA TRP A 198 -5.32 -1.97 -10.71
C TRP A 198 -5.78 -1.16 -9.49
N TYR A 199 -6.92 -1.53 -8.95
CA TYR A 199 -7.47 -1.02 -7.69
C TYR A 199 -7.49 -2.15 -6.67
N GLU A 200 -7.08 -1.84 -5.45
CA GLU A 200 -6.99 -2.79 -4.35
C GLU A 200 -7.70 -2.24 -3.12
N ALA A 201 -8.48 -3.08 -2.46
CA ALA A 201 -8.92 -2.91 -1.10
C ALA A 201 -8.61 -4.18 -0.32
N SER A 202 -8.21 -4.06 0.94
CA SER A 202 -7.90 -5.20 1.81
C SER A 202 -8.45 -5.03 3.21
N SER A 203 -8.67 -6.16 3.88
CA SER A 203 -9.17 -6.25 5.25
C SER A 203 -8.59 -7.50 5.94
N SER A 204 -8.53 -7.48 7.26
CA SER A 204 -8.13 -8.64 8.07
C SER A 204 -9.30 -9.51 8.54
N SER A 205 -10.55 -9.11 8.28
CA SER A 205 -11.72 -9.77 8.86
C SER A 205 -12.74 -10.30 7.84
N ALA A 206 -12.88 -9.64 6.69
CA ALA A 206 -13.83 -10.03 5.64
C ALA A 206 -13.46 -9.36 4.31
N THR A 207 -13.94 -9.93 3.20
CA THR A 207 -13.80 -9.31 1.87
C THR A 207 -14.41 -7.91 1.87
N PRO A 208 -13.66 -6.87 1.45
CA PRO A 208 -14.18 -5.52 1.30
C PRO A 208 -15.39 -5.48 0.37
N THR A 209 -16.34 -4.57 0.63
CA THR A 209 -17.56 -4.43 -0.18
C THR A 209 -17.41 -3.46 -1.35
N SER A 210 -16.32 -2.70 -1.37
CA SER A 210 -15.99 -1.75 -2.44
C SER A 210 -14.49 -1.80 -2.75
N ALA A 211 -14.14 -1.59 -4.01
CA ALA A 211 -12.75 -1.44 -4.42
C ALA A 211 -12.12 -0.19 -3.79
N GLY A 212 -10.80 -0.21 -3.66
CA GLY A 212 -10.02 0.94 -3.21
C GLY A 212 -10.14 2.12 -4.19
N THR A 213 -9.86 3.32 -3.70
CA THR A 213 -9.86 4.56 -4.51
C THR A 213 -8.48 4.90 -5.06
N VAL A 214 -7.42 4.37 -4.46
CA VAL A 214 -6.05 4.52 -4.98
C VAL A 214 -5.89 3.59 -6.16
N HIS A 215 -5.51 4.17 -7.30
CA HIS A 215 -5.20 3.41 -8.49
C HIS A 215 -3.70 3.18 -8.63
N HIS A 216 -3.36 2.01 -9.12
CA HIS A 216 -1.98 1.60 -9.39
C HIS A 216 -1.86 1.31 -10.87
N VAL A 217 -0.96 2.01 -11.54
CA VAL A 217 -0.76 1.88 -12.99
C VAL A 217 0.39 0.93 -13.27
N LYS A 218 0.21 0.05 -14.25
CA LYS A 218 1.23 -0.90 -14.69
C LYS A 218 2.43 -0.13 -15.26
N GLN A 219 3.63 -0.49 -14.78
CA GLN A 219 4.90 0.10 -15.17
C GLN A 219 5.60 -0.72 -16.27
#